data_6c4d1cbfe2913d1f340e5e3066d8c92e
#
_entry.id   6c4d1cbfe2913d1f340e5e3066d8c92e
#
_cell.length_a   1.000
_cell.length_b   1.000
_cell.length_c   1.000
_cell.angle_alpha   90.00
_cell.angle_beta   90.00
_cell.angle_gamma   90.00
#
_symmetry.space_group_name_H-M   'P 1'
#
loop_
_entity.id
_entity.type
_entity.pdbx_description
1 polymer ?
#
loop_
_entity_poly.entity_id
_entity_poly.type
_entity_poly.pdbx_seq_one_letter_code
_entity_poly.pdbx_strand_id
1 'polypeptide(L)'
;MSNRLSVLEFASKFVSGFDSTNPVVNRGELIDASLEHTGKKPPRWVWDAAQKVDRGLYSVEWSSENPKRETLMSELTSAGESATPEVVAADVVPLSRKADEATVIKNAPKAGALIPEKFKGFVPTPEYRKILTVVNSNLFFPVYVTGDTGCGKTLATRHACAIAKREMIRVNLNSMTSDVHLIGGFKLIDGHTIWQDGPVVTAMRRGALLLLDEIDLATERVLCLQSVLEGSPLLIERTGEVIHPAPGFNVIATANTKGRVDSSTSKFVGTRAMNEAFLDRFNMTIDYPYAKEDLEYKILDGALNRALEQSGMTRNEKDDSFLNTMFTWVRSIRESYDQGASAFHISTRRAESILISYAIFNRKIKTAIEGGVSRFDDNTRDSFLRLFNGLNKADDIDWASDFEENGEESVESV
;
A
#
# COMPACT_ATOMS: atom_id res chain seq x y z
N MET A 1 -45.06 17.94 -14.13
CA MET A 1 -44.83 18.95 -13.08
C MET A 1 -44.35 18.20 -11.84
N SER A 2 -43.08 18.15 -11.60
CA SER A 2 -42.52 17.56 -10.37
C SER A 2 -42.57 18.63 -9.31
N ASN A 3 -43.56 18.59 -8.41
CA ASN A 3 -43.59 19.43 -7.21
C ASN A 3 -42.35 19.09 -6.37
N ARG A 4 -41.28 19.86 -6.53
CA ARG A 4 -40.16 19.82 -5.58
C ARG A 4 -40.66 20.49 -4.30
N LEU A 5 -40.90 19.66 -3.28
CA LEU A 5 -41.18 20.10 -1.93
C LEU A 5 -40.06 21.04 -1.46
N SER A 6 -40.39 22.13 -0.77
CA SER A 6 -39.37 22.91 -0.05
C SER A 6 -38.76 22.07 1.04
N VAL A 7 -37.57 22.42 1.54
CA VAL A 7 -36.90 21.66 2.62
C VAL A 7 -37.78 21.58 3.85
N LEU A 8 -38.51 22.64 4.15
CA LEU A 8 -39.48 22.71 5.25
C LEU A 8 -40.64 21.72 5.05
N GLU A 9 -41.26 21.73 3.85
CA GLU A 9 -42.37 20.83 3.51
C GLU A 9 -41.89 19.35 3.50
N PHE A 10 -40.67 19.12 3.06
CA PHE A 10 -40.10 17.79 3.09
C PHE A 10 -39.87 17.33 4.54
N ALA A 11 -39.27 18.19 5.39
CA ALA A 11 -39.05 17.87 6.80
C ALA A 11 -40.36 17.64 7.55
N SER A 12 -41.38 18.50 7.33
CA SER A 12 -42.68 18.38 7.96
C SER A 12 -43.45 17.10 7.57
N LYS A 13 -43.22 16.62 6.34
CA LYS A 13 -43.93 15.45 5.80
C LYS A 13 -43.28 14.13 6.11
N PHE A 14 -41.95 14.10 6.23
CA PHE A 14 -41.17 12.86 6.24
C PHE A 14 -40.27 12.65 7.47
N VAL A 15 -39.98 13.68 8.26
CA VAL A 15 -39.22 13.55 9.48
C VAL A 15 -40.15 13.32 10.66
N SER A 16 -40.08 12.18 11.31
CA SER A 16 -40.90 11.83 12.48
C SER A 16 -40.65 12.80 13.63
N GLY A 17 -41.70 13.42 14.17
CA GLY A 17 -41.59 14.35 15.31
C GLY A 17 -41.14 15.76 14.92
N PHE A 18 -41.17 16.11 13.63
CA PHE A 18 -40.85 17.48 13.17
C PHE A 18 -41.86 18.48 13.70
N ASP A 19 -41.41 19.49 14.42
CA ASP A 19 -42.21 20.57 14.96
C ASP A 19 -42.11 21.82 14.04
N SER A 20 -43.20 22.14 13.35
CA SER A 20 -43.26 23.31 12.44
C SER A 20 -43.18 24.65 13.19
N THR A 21 -43.36 24.65 14.51
CA THR A 21 -43.22 25.87 15.34
C THR A 21 -41.77 26.10 15.78
N ASN A 22 -40.92 25.04 15.76
CA ASN A 22 -39.47 25.11 15.99
C ASN A 22 -38.77 24.25 14.91
N PRO A 23 -38.59 24.80 13.68
CA PRO A 23 -38.15 24.02 12.51
C PRO A 23 -36.67 23.69 12.56
N VAL A 24 -36.25 22.95 13.58
CA VAL A 24 -34.86 22.43 13.75
C VAL A 24 -34.85 20.94 13.46
N VAL A 25 -33.96 20.50 12.60
CA VAL A 25 -33.79 19.07 12.23
C VAL A 25 -32.38 18.62 12.46
N ASN A 26 -32.23 17.35 12.84
CA ASN A 26 -30.94 16.69 12.86
C ASN A 26 -30.52 16.36 11.42
N ARG A 27 -29.24 16.60 11.12
CA ARG A 27 -28.68 16.33 9.79
C ARG A 27 -28.85 14.88 9.35
N GLY A 28 -28.72 13.92 10.29
CA GLY A 28 -28.89 12.50 10.02
C GLY A 28 -30.32 12.20 9.60
N GLU A 29 -31.30 12.64 10.37
CA GLU A 29 -32.74 12.41 10.11
C GLU A 29 -33.17 12.96 8.74
N LEU A 30 -32.68 14.13 8.35
CA LEU A 30 -33.00 14.70 7.04
C LEU A 30 -32.32 13.93 5.89
N ILE A 31 -31.13 13.40 6.10
CA ILE A 31 -30.46 12.55 5.11
C ILE A 31 -31.20 11.22 4.96
N ASP A 32 -31.56 10.58 6.06
CA ASP A 32 -32.25 9.28 6.06
C ASP A 32 -33.62 9.40 5.42
N ALA A 33 -34.41 10.40 5.79
CA ALA A 33 -35.69 10.69 5.18
C ALA A 33 -35.58 10.99 3.67
N SER A 34 -34.54 11.74 3.26
CA SER A 34 -34.28 11.99 1.84
C SER A 34 -33.91 10.73 1.07
N LEU A 35 -33.11 9.86 1.65
CA LEU A 35 -32.71 8.58 1.03
C LEU A 35 -33.91 7.64 0.89
N GLU A 36 -34.73 7.54 1.92
CA GLU A 36 -35.90 6.67 1.94
C GLU A 36 -36.95 7.06 0.88
N HIS A 37 -37.23 8.37 0.72
CA HIS A 37 -38.27 8.83 -0.17
C HIS A 37 -37.83 9.23 -1.57
N THR A 38 -36.57 9.60 -1.77
CA THR A 38 -36.04 10.03 -3.08
C THR A 38 -34.94 9.19 -3.64
N GLY A 39 -34.38 8.27 -2.84
CA GLY A 39 -33.22 7.47 -3.18
C GLY A 39 -31.91 8.27 -3.28
N LYS A 40 -31.93 9.57 -2.93
CA LYS A 40 -30.78 10.47 -3.04
C LYS A 40 -30.57 11.28 -1.78
N LYS A 41 -29.31 11.59 -1.46
CA LYS A 41 -28.97 12.53 -0.37
C LYS A 41 -29.43 13.94 -0.71
N PRO A 42 -29.79 14.77 0.30
CA PRO A 42 -30.10 16.15 0.07
C PRO A 42 -28.96 16.86 -0.66
N PRO A 43 -29.26 17.69 -1.70
CA PRO A 43 -28.23 18.41 -2.41
C PRO A 43 -27.53 19.44 -1.50
N ARG A 44 -26.30 19.79 -1.81
CA ARG A 44 -25.43 20.65 -0.97
C ARG A 44 -26.06 21.99 -0.62
N TRP A 45 -26.82 22.59 -1.55
CA TRP A 45 -27.50 23.88 -1.34
C TRP A 45 -28.51 23.87 -0.18
N VAL A 46 -29.06 22.70 0.19
CA VAL A 46 -29.93 22.55 1.36
C VAL A 46 -29.22 22.94 2.65
N TRP A 47 -27.94 22.55 2.77
CA TRP A 47 -27.09 22.87 3.92
C TRP A 47 -26.56 24.29 3.90
N ASP A 48 -26.38 24.85 2.70
CA ASP A 48 -25.97 26.24 2.52
C ASP A 48 -27.13 27.21 2.82
N ALA A 49 -28.37 26.76 2.64
CA ALA A 49 -29.57 27.52 2.91
C ALA A 49 -30.10 27.34 4.35
N ALA A 50 -29.80 26.21 5.01
CA ALA A 50 -30.21 25.95 6.37
C ALA A 50 -29.25 26.61 7.37
N GLN A 51 -29.76 27.33 8.36
CA GLN A 51 -28.96 27.95 9.39
C GLN A 51 -28.54 26.91 10.44
N LYS A 52 -27.24 26.77 10.66
CA LYS A 52 -26.72 25.86 11.69
C LYS A 52 -27.00 26.44 13.07
N VAL A 53 -27.76 25.72 13.90
CA VAL A 53 -28.17 26.15 15.24
C VAL A 53 -27.18 25.55 16.28
N ASP A 54 -26.82 24.25 16.14
CA ASP A 54 -25.88 23.57 17.02
C ASP A 54 -25.20 22.42 16.29
N ARG A 55 -24.36 21.64 16.97
CA ARG A 55 -23.57 20.53 16.38
C ARG A 55 -24.52 19.45 15.81
N GLY A 56 -24.69 19.46 14.50
CA GLY A 56 -25.55 18.53 13.78
C GLY A 56 -27.02 18.95 13.67
N LEU A 57 -27.42 20.10 14.25
CA LEU A 57 -28.78 20.65 14.18
C LEU A 57 -28.84 21.83 13.22
N TYR A 58 -29.86 21.88 12.37
CA TYR A 58 -30.06 22.90 11.36
C TYR A 58 -31.50 23.43 11.40
N SER A 59 -31.64 24.75 11.41
CA SER A 59 -32.93 25.40 11.16
C SER A 59 -33.24 25.37 9.66
N VAL A 60 -34.40 24.86 9.29
CA VAL A 60 -34.87 24.78 7.92
C VAL A 60 -35.85 25.95 7.58
N GLU A 61 -36.00 26.88 8.51
CA GLU A 61 -36.73 28.10 8.28
C GLU A 61 -35.92 29.14 7.49
N TRP A 62 -36.47 29.63 6.40
CA TRP A 62 -35.86 30.68 5.60
C TRP A 62 -36.18 32.04 6.21
N SER A 63 -35.19 32.73 6.72
CA SER A 63 -35.40 34.10 7.13
C SER A 63 -35.66 34.97 5.88
N SER A 64 -36.59 35.90 6.00
CA SER A 64 -36.96 36.84 4.91
C SER A 64 -35.81 37.76 4.45
N GLU A 65 -34.72 37.76 5.19
CA GLU A 65 -33.53 38.61 4.97
C GLU A 65 -32.34 37.91 4.31
N ASN A 66 -32.49 36.65 3.87
CA ASN A 66 -31.39 35.95 3.22
C ASN A 66 -31.24 36.42 1.75
N PRO A 67 -30.16 37.13 1.38
CA PRO A 67 -29.97 37.68 0.04
C PRO A 67 -29.89 36.63 -1.09
N LYS A 68 -29.64 35.37 -0.75
CA LYS A 68 -29.67 34.24 -1.72
C LYS A 68 -31.11 33.76 -2.02
N ARG A 69 -32.10 34.19 -1.26
CA ARG A 69 -33.51 33.83 -1.48
C ARG A 69 -34.06 34.39 -2.78
N GLU A 70 -33.75 35.65 -3.09
CA GLU A 70 -34.24 36.31 -4.31
C GLU A 70 -33.64 35.68 -5.58
N THR A 71 -32.37 35.35 -5.54
CA THR A 71 -31.67 34.67 -6.64
C THR A 71 -32.22 33.25 -6.87
N LEU A 72 -32.48 32.50 -5.81
CA LEU A 72 -33.03 31.15 -5.91
C LEU A 72 -34.52 31.15 -6.27
N MET A 73 -35.30 32.14 -5.81
CA MET A 73 -36.71 32.29 -6.19
C MET A 73 -36.85 32.76 -7.63
N SER A 74 -35.95 33.61 -8.14
CA SER A 74 -35.92 33.99 -9.55
C SER A 74 -35.55 32.82 -10.47
N GLU A 75 -34.63 31.95 -10.05
CA GLU A 75 -34.29 30.71 -10.78
C GLU A 75 -35.45 29.68 -10.75
N LEU A 76 -36.22 29.63 -9.66
CA LEU A 76 -37.37 28.74 -9.53
C LEU A 76 -38.62 29.25 -10.28
N THR A 77 -38.79 30.56 -10.38
CA THR A 77 -39.90 31.15 -11.13
C THR A 77 -39.62 31.24 -12.63
N SER A 78 -38.39 31.45 -13.05
CA SER A 78 -38.00 31.40 -14.47
C SER A 78 -38.04 30.00 -15.08
N ALA A 79 -38.01 28.94 -14.24
CA ALA A 79 -38.17 27.55 -14.68
C ALA A 79 -39.66 27.11 -14.81
N GLY A 80 -40.62 27.98 -14.49
CA GLY A 80 -42.07 27.68 -14.42
C GLY A 80 -42.94 28.16 -15.58
N GLU A 81 -42.44 28.97 -16.50
CA GLU A 81 -43.18 29.44 -17.66
C GLU A 81 -42.38 29.14 -18.94
N SER A 82 -42.64 28.07 -19.55
CA SER A 82 -42.86 27.77 -20.97
C SER A 82 -42.39 26.39 -21.40
N ALA A 83 -43.22 25.85 -22.26
CA ALA A 83 -42.97 24.73 -23.17
C ALA A 83 -43.41 23.34 -22.67
N THR A 84 -44.51 22.90 -23.28
CA THR A 84 -44.73 21.46 -23.59
C THR A 84 -43.44 20.83 -24.09
N PRO A 85 -43.03 19.71 -23.55
CA PRO A 85 -41.83 19.05 -24.07
C PRO A 85 -42.23 18.36 -25.39
N GLU A 86 -41.91 18.97 -26.49
CA GLU A 86 -41.50 18.22 -27.66
C GLU A 86 -40.30 17.42 -27.22
N VAL A 87 -40.36 16.10 -27.36
CA VAL A 87 -39.25 15.22 -27.14
C VAL A 87 -38.24 15.49 -28.26
N VAL A 88 -37.48 16.55 -28.13
CA VAL A 88 -36.23 16.70 -28.81
C VAL A 88 -35.31 15.77 -28.05
N ALA A 89 -34.93 14.66 -28.67
CA ALA A 89 -33.82 13.85 -28.23
C ALA A 89 -32.67 14.83 -27.96
N ALA A 90 -32.44 15.11 -26.65
CA ALA A 90 -31.25 15.83 -26.29
C ALA A 90 -30.10 14.98 -26.88
N ASP A 91 -29.38 15.59 -27.81
CA ASP A 91 -28.10 15.09 -28.21
C ASP A 91 -27.34 14.84 -26.89
N VAL A 92 -27.32 13.58 -26.50
CA VAL A 92 -26.36 13.08 -25.56
C VAL A 92 -25.05 13.37 -26.27
N VAL A 93 -24.42 14.49 -25.97
CA VAL A 93 -23.04 14.74 -26.37
C VAL A 93 -22.32 13.57 -25.76
N PRO A 94 -21.89 12.60 -26.56
CA PRO A 94 -21.15 11.49 -26.03
C PRO A 94 -19.93 12.12 -25.38
N LEU A 95 -19.66 11.80 -24.12
CA LEU A 95 -18.41 12.08 -23.40
C LEU A 95 -17.21 11.38 -24.08
N SER A 96 -17.40 10.83 -25.25
CA SER A 96 -16.40 10.31 -26.16
C SER A 96 -15.99 11.38 -27.16
N ARG A 97 -15.42 12.50 -26.72
CA ARG A 97 -14.28 12.98 -27.48
C ARG A 97 -13.19 11.95 -27.21
N LYS A 98 -12.94 11.11 -28.22
CA LYS A 98 -11.73 10.31 -28.33
C LYS A 98 -10.59 11.28 -27.99
N ALA A 99 -10.07 11.20 -26.77
CA ALA A 99 -8.75 11.73 -26.50
C ALA A 99 -7.91 11.06 -27.58
N ASP A 100 -7.25 11.85 -28.41
CA ASP A 100 -6.43 11.32 -29.50
C ASP A 100 -5.60 10.17 -28.88
N GLU A 101 -5.79 8.95 -29.38
CA GLU A 101 -5.06 7.76 -28.92
C GLU A 101 -3.56 8.04 -28.84
N ALA A 102 -3.08 9.00 -29.62
CA ALA A 102 -1.72 9.51 -29.61
C ALA A 102 -1.31 10.21 -28.29
N THR A 103 -2.20 10.79 -27.51
CA THR A 103 -1.85 11.51 -26.28
C THR A 103 -1.81 10.57 -25.07
N VAL A 104 -2.68 9.55 -25.03
CA VAL A 104 -2.66 8.50 -23.99
C VAL A 104 -1.41 7.61 -24.14
N ILE A 105 -0.96 7.36 -25.37
CA ILE A 105 0.19 6.50 -25.66
C ILE A 105 1.53 7.19 -25.39
N LYS A 106 1.61 8.53 -25.38
CA LYS A 106 2.89 9.25 -25.21
C LYS A 106 3.56 9.04 -23.85
N ASN A 107 2.82 8.64 -22.82
CA ASN A 107 3.35 8.44 -21.45
C ASN A 107 3.36 6.96 -21.03
N ALA A 108 2.96 6.01 -21.87
CA ALA A 108 3.08 4.60 -21.56
C ALA A 108 4.56 4.17 -21.62
N PRO A 109 5.10 3.49 -20.60
CA PRO A 109 6.47 2.97 -20.64
C PRO A 109 6.66 2.09 -21.87
N LYS A 110 7.82 2.20 -22.54
CA LYS A 110 8.16 1.34 -23.67
C LYS A 110 8.11 -0.14 -23.26
N ALA A 111 7.88 -1.03 -24.21
CA ALA A 111 7.92 -2.48 -23.95
C ALA A 111 9.28 -2.85 -23.33
N GLY A 112 9.25 -3.65 -22.27
CA GLY A 112 10.44 -4.05 -21.50
C GLY A 112 10.96 -3.03 -20.49
N ALA A 113 10.45 -1.80 -20.47
CA ALA A 113 10.89 -0.76 -19.52
C ALA A 113 10.56 -1.08 -18.04
N LEU A 114 9.63 -1.99 -17.80
CA LEU A 114 9.20 -2.40 -16.47
C LEU A 114 9.80 -3.75 -16.03
N ILE A 115 10.80 -4.26 -16.74
CA ILE A 115 11.53 -5.46 -16.33
C ILE A 115 12.48 -5.05 -15.18
N PRO A 116 12.36 -5.66 -13.99
CA PRO A 116 13.25 -5.34 -12.88
C PRO A 116 14.71 -5.68 -13.18
N GLU A 117 15.62 -4.96 -12.57
CA GLU A 117 17.04 -5.32 -12.60
C GLU A 117 17.32 -6.54 -11.74
N LYS A 118 18.29 -7.36 -12.20
CA LYS A 118 18.76 -8.51 -11.44
C LYS A 118 19.52 -8.03 -10.21
N PHE A 119 19.16 -8.58 -9.06
CA PHE A 119 19.90 -8.32 -7.83
C PHE A 119 21.20 -9.15 -7.83
N LYS A 120 22.36 -8.47 -7.80
CA LYS A 120 23.68 -9.10 -7.72
C LYS A 120 23.85 -9.76 -6.36
N GLY A 121 24.27 -11.03 -6.36
CA GLY A 121 24.45 -11.79 -5.11
C GLY A 121 23.15 -12.34 -4.52
N PHE A 122 22.09 -12.48 -5.32
CA PHE A 122 20.86 -13.14 -4.90
C PHE A 122 21.11 -14.64 -4.63
N VAL A 123 20.73 -15.10 -3.43
CA VAL A 123 20.86 -16.51 -3.03
C VAL A 123 19.49 -17.18 -3.18
N PRO A 124 19.33 -18.14 -4.11
CA PRO A 124 18.05 -18.79 -4.35
C PRO A 124 17.69 -19.77 -3.23
N THR A 125 16.53 -19.55 -2.62
CA THR A 125 15.91 -20.46 -1.64
C THR A 125 14.97 -21.46 -2.34
N PRO A 126 14.54 -22.54 -1.67
CA PRO A 126 13.53 -23.46 -2.23
C PRO A 126 12.22 -22.74 -2.57
N GLU A 127 11.79 -21.80 -1.74
CA GLU A 127 10.57 -21.01 -1.93
C GLU A 127 10.69 -20.08 -3.12
N TYR A 128 11.84 -19.45 -3.31
CA TYR A 128 12.14 -18.67 -4.51
C TYR A 128 12.00 -19.50 -5.80
N ARG A 129 12.44 -20.76 -5.78
CA ARG A 129 12.31 -21.64 -6.96
C ARG A 129 10.85 -21.87 -7.33
N LYS A 130 9.94 -21.98 -6.35
CA LYS A 130 8.49 -22.06 -6.60
C LYS A 130 7.99 -20.79 -7.28
N ILE A 131 8.34 -19.62 -6.77
CA ILE A 131 8.01 -18.33 -7.37
C ILE A 131 8.54 -18.25 -8.81
N LEU A 132 9.80 -18.58 -9.04
CA LEU A 132 10.42 -18.56 -10.35
C LEU A 132 9.71 -19.51 -11.33
N THR A 133 9.30 -20.69 -10.88
CA THR A 133 8.55 -21.66 -11.71
C THR A 133 7.22 -21.05 -12.14
N VAL A 134 6.47 -20.44 -11.23
CA VAL A 134 5.21 -19.76 -11.56
C VAL A 134 5.44 -18.60 -12.52
N VAL A 135 6.44 -17.77 -12.27
CA VAL A 135 6.77 -16.63 -13.14
C VAL A 135 7.15 -17.09 -14.56
N ASN A 136 7.90 -18.20 -14.69
CA ASN A 136 8.32 -18.74 -15.99
C ASN A 136 7.21 -19.47 -16.75
N SER A 137 6.16 -19.96 -16.08
CA SER A 137 5.10 -20.73 -16.71
C SER A 137 4.30 -19.95 -17.74
N ASN A 138 4.25 -18.61 -17.61
CA ASN A 138 3.36 -17.71 -18.35
C ASN A 138 1.86 -18.05 -18.23
N LEU A 139 1.50 -18.95 -17.32
CA LEU A 139 0.10 -19.28 -17.04
C LEU A 139 -0.44 -18.29 -15.99
N PHE A 140 -1.73 -18.04 -16.09
CA PHE A 140 -2.43 -17.32 -15.03
C PHE A 140 -2.56 -18.24 -13.79
N PHE A 141 -1.84 -17.91 -12.74
CA PHE A 141 -1.78 -18.71 -11.51
C PHE A 141 -1.46 -17.78 -10.34
N PRO A 142 -2.45 -17.08 -9.77
CA PRO A 142 -2.27 -16.19 -8.63
C PRO A 142 -1.63 -16.88 -7.43
N VAL A 143 -0.64 -16.23 -6.82
CA VAL A 143 0.10 -16.76 -5.67
C VAL A 143 0.09 -15.79 -4.51
N TYR A 144 -0.18 -16.29 -3.31
CA TYR A 144 -0.08 -15.58 -2.05
C TYR A 144 1.23 -15.96 -1.35
N VAL A 145 2.13 -15.01 -1.13
CA VAL A 145 3.43 -15.25 -0.49
C VAL A 145 3.42 -14.62 0.90
N THR A 146 3.48 -15.45 1.92
CA THR A 146 3.44 -15.00 3.32
C THR A 146 4.75 -15.30 4.04
N GLY A 147 5.04 -14.60 5.11
CA GLY A 147 6.24 -14.81 5.95
C GLY A 147 6.62 -13.53 6.70
N ASP A 148 7.56 -13.65 7.60
CA ASP A 148 7.99 -12.54 8.45
C ASP A 148 8.56 -11.35 7.65
N THR A 149 8.56 -10.17 8.30
CA THR A 149 9.10 -8.98 7.66
C THR A 149 10.61 -9.12 7.42
N GLY A 150 11.07 -8.68 6.25
CA GLY A 150 12.49 -8.69 5.90
C GLY A 150 13.09 -10.05 5.56
N CYS A 151 12.28 -11.11 5.33
CA CYS A 151 12.73 -12.42 4.85
C CYS A 151 13.00 -12.46 3.33
N GLY A 152 12.64 -11.43 2.57
CA GLY A 152 12.98 -11.31 1.14
C GLY A 152 11.87 -11.60 0.14
N LYS A 153 10.58 -11.69 0.54
CA LYS A 153 9.41 -11.96 -0.34
C LYS A 153 9.37 -11.12 -1.60
N THR A 154 9.36 -9.80 -1.42
CA THR A 154 9.30 -8.82 -2.51
C THR A 154 10.54 -8.88 -3.40
N LEU A 155 11.73 -9.06 -2.79
CA LEU A 155 13.00 -9.19 -3.53
C LEU A 155 13.00 -10.47 -4.39
N ALA A 156 12.53 -11.59 -3.85
CA ALA A 156 12.42 -12.86 -4.55
C ALA A 156 11.53 -12.74 -5.80
N THR A 157 10.35 -12.11 -5.66
CA THR A 157 9.44 -11.89 -6.79
C THR A 157 10.06 -10.99 -7.85
N ARG A 158 10.69 -9.87 -7.44
CA ARG A 158 11.41 -8.98 -8.36
C ARG A 158 12.53 -9.70 -9.10
N HIS A 159 13.35 -10.46 -8.37
CA HIS A 159 14.46 -11.21 -8.96
C HIS A 159 13.97 -12.30 -9.92
N ALA A 160 12.86 -12.99 -9.61
CA ALA A 160 12.25 -13.96 -10.51
C ALA A 160 11.80 -13.30 -11.82
N CYS A 161 11.15 -12.14 -11.77
CA CYS A 161 10.77 -11.38 -12.96
C CYS A 161 11.98 -10.92 -13.78
N ALA A 162 13.07 -10.50 -13.10
CA ALA A 162 14.31 -10.11 -13.75
C ALA A 162 14.98 -11.28 -14.50
N ILE A 163 14.99 -12.49 -13.91
CA ILE A 163 15.53 -13.70 -14.53
C ILE A 163 14.65 -14.14 -15.71
N ALA A 164 13.33 -14.11 -15.54
CA ALA A 164 12.35 -14.47 -16.57
C ALA A 164 12.22 -13.40 -17.66
N LYS A 165 12.85 -12.24 -17.52
CA LYS A 165 12.70 -11.05 -18.39
C LYS A 165 11.25 -10.61 -18.54
N ARG A 166 10.47 -10.69 -17.46
CA ARG A 166 9.06 -10.30 -17.41
C ARG A 166 8.89 -8.92 -16.81
N GLU A 167 8.03 -8.13 -17.42
CA GLU A 167 7.59 -6.87 -16.81
C GLU A 167 6.86 -7.12 -15.51
N MET A 168 7.09 -6.25 -14.53
CA MET A 168 6.45 -6.31 -13.23
C MET A 168 5.97 -4.93 -12.82
N ILE A 169 4.71 -4.87 -12.41
CA ILE A 169 4.13 -3.67 -11.82
C ILE A 169 3.88 -3.94 -10.33
N ARG A 170 4.54 -3.16 -9.46
CA ARG A 170 4.40 -3.28 -8.01
C ARG A 170 3.45 -2.23 -7.49
N VAL A 171 2.55 -2.65 -6.61
CA VAL A 171 1.66 -1.78 -5.86
C VAL A 171 1.84 -2.05 -4.37
N ASN A 172 2.30 -1.06 -3.62
CA ASN A 172 2.30 -1.14 -2.16
C ASN A 172 0.90 -0.81 -1.65
N LEU A 173 0.27 -1.78 -1.00
CA LEU A 173 -1.06 -1.62 -0.45
C LEU A 173 -1.00 -1.08 0.98
N ASN A 174 -1.97 -0.27 1.34
CA ASN A 174 -2.14 0.28 2.67
C ASN A 174 -3.61 0.61 2.94
N SER A 175 -3.93 1.09 4.13
CA SER A 175 -5.30 1.42 4.53
C SER A 175 -5.97 2.53 3.69
N MET A 176 -5.19 3.35 2.97
CA MET A 176 -5.68 4.44 2.12
C MET A 176 -5.84 4.02 0.65
N THR A 177 -5.36 2.82 0.28
CA THR A 177 -5.46 2.33 -1.10
C THR A 177 -6.92 2.14 -1.48
N SER A 178 -7.32 2.73 -2.62
CA SER A 178 -8.69 2.69 -3.14
C SER A 178 -8.73 2.09 -4.54
N ASP A 179 -9.94 1.82 -5.04
CA ASP A 179 -10.21 1.40 -6.41
C ASP A 179 -9.60 2.37 -7.45
N VAL A 180 -9.67 3.68 -7.19
CA VAL A 180 -9.06 4.69 -8.07
C VAL A 180 -7.55 4.54 -8.18
N HIS A 181 -6.88 4.20 -7.06
CA HIS A 181 -5.43 3.98 -7.05
C HIS A 181 -5.05 2.69 -7.79
N LEU A 182 -5.92 1.68 -7.76
CA LEU A 182 -5.67 0.36 -8.35
C LEU A 182 -6.07 0.30 -9.82
N ILE A 183 -7.31 0.71 -10.14
CA ILE A 183 -7.92 0.56 -11.46
C ILE A 183 -7.63 1.78 -12.34
N GLY A 184 -7.73 2.99 -11.77
CA GLY A 184 -7.52 4.23 -12.49
C GLY A 184 -8.59 5.29 -12.20
N GLY A 185 -8.43 6.45 -12.79
CA GLY A 185 -9.34 7.55 -12.59
C GLY A 185 -9.15 8.68 -13.60
N PHE A 186 -10.13 9.57 -13.63
CA PHE A 186 -10.04 10.77 -14.45
C PHE A 186 -9.05 11.77 -13.82
N LYS A 187 -8.18 12.32 -14.65
CA LYS A 187 -7.27 13.42 -14.30
C LYS A 187 -7.48 14.60 -15.23
N LEU A 188 -7.31 15.80 -14.69
CA LEU A 188 -7.27 17.02 -15.47
C LEU A 188 -5.82 17.25 -15.94
N ILE A 189 -5.60 17.15 -17.24
CA ILE A 189 -4.30 17.38 -17.89
C ILE A 189 -4.53 18.40 -19.00
N ASP A 190 -3.83 19.51 -18.97
CA ASP A 190 -3.91 20.61 -19.96
C ASP A 190 -5.35 21.09 -20.21
N GLY A 191 -6.17 21.17 -19.16
CA GLY A 191 -7.58 21.59 -19.25
C GLY A 191 -8.55 20.52 -19.76
N HIS A 192 -8.08 19.32 -20.09
CA HIS A 192 -8.90 18.19 -20.53
C HIS A 192 -9.01 17.12 -19.44
N THR A 193 -10.21 16.57 -19.26
CA THR A 193 -10.44 15.44 -18.36
C THR A 193 -10.10 14.15 -19.10
N ILE A 194 -9.00 13.52 -18.73
CA ILE A 194 -8.48 12.31 -19.37
C ILE A 194 -8.51 11.14 -18.38
N TRP A 195 -8.93 9.97 -18.84
CA TRP A 195 -8.79 8.74 -18.06
C TRP A 195 -7.32 8.32 -18.01
N GLN A 196 -6.83 7.99 -16.82
CA GLN A 196 -5.52 7.41 -16.62
C GLN A 196 -5.66 6.02 -16.00
N ASP A 197 -5.15 5.00 -16.68
CA ASP A 197 -5.10 3.63 -16.17
C ASP A 197 -4.30 3.56 -14.87
N GLY A 198 -4.82 2.82 -13.91
CA GLY A 198 -4.10 2.44 -12.71
C GLY A 198 -3.16 1.25 -12.97
N PRO A 199 -2.38 0.87 -11.95
CA PRO A 199 -1.38 -0.19 -12.07
C PRO A 199 -1.98 -1.56 -12.42
N VAL A 200 -3.18 -1.88 -11.94
CA VAL A 200 -3.88 -3.14 -12.24
C VAL A 200 -4.23 -3.21 -13.73
N VAL A 201 -4.93 -2.17 -14.24
CA VAL A 201 -5.31 -2.11 -15.66
C VAL A 201 -4.08 -2.10 -16.54
N THR A 202 -3.04 -1.34 -16.15
CA THR A 202 -1.77 -1.33 -16.89
C THR A 202 -1.12 -2.72 -16.92
N ALA A 203 -1.12 -3.47 -15.82
CA ALA A 203 -0.59 -4.83 -15.77
C ALA A 203 -1.39 -5.79 -16.67
N MET A 204 -2.72 -5.71 -16.61
CA MET A 204 -3.62 -6.53 -17.45
C MET A 204 -3.38 -6.27 -18.93
N ARG A 205 -3.33 -5.00 -19.38
CA ARG A 205 -3.10 -4.64 -20.80
C ARG A 205 -1.74 -5.08 -21.30
N ARG A 206 -0.70 -5.06 -20.44
CA ARG A 206 0.69 -5.39 -20.83
C ARG A 206 1.02 -6.88 -20.70
N GLY A 207 0.16 -7.70 -20.08
CA GLY A 207 0.51 -9.07 -19.72
C GLY A 207 1.64 -9.14 -18.68
N ALA A 208 1.80 -8.09 -17.87
CA ALA A 208 2.83 -7.99 -16.86
C ALA A 208 2.44 -8.77 -15.59
N LEU A 209 3.44 -9.10 -14.77
CA LEU A 209 3.19 -9.60 -13.41
C LEU A 209 2.79 -8.42 -12.51
N LEU A 210 1.61 -8.52 -11.90
CA LEU A 210 1.14 -7.59 -10.88
C LEU A 210 1.60 -8.08 -9.51
N LEU A 211 2.43 -7.29 -8.82
CA LEU A 211 2.85 -7.54 -7.44
C LEU A 211 2.05 -6.65 -6.48
N LEU A 212 1.13 -7.26 -5.74
CA LEU A 212 0.38 -6.65 -4.65
C LEU A 212 1.17 -6.81 -3.35
N ASP A 213 1.93 -5.79 -2.97
CA ASP A 213 2.83 -5.86 -1.82
C ASP A 213 2.11 -5.36 -0.55
N GLU A 214 2.29 -6.09 0.57
CA GLU A 214 1.66 -5.81 1.87
C GLU A 214 0.12 -5.84 1.81
N ILE A 215 -0.44 -6.86 1.14
CA ILE A 215 -1.89 -6.95 0.90
C ILE A 215 -2.71 -7.04 2.20
N ASP A 216 -2.13 -7.54 3.28
CA ASP A 216 -2.71 -7.62 4.61
C ASP A 216 -2.86 -6.26 5.34
N LEU A 217 -2.31 -5.19 4.80
CA LEU A 217 -2.55 -3.81 5.24
C LEU A 217 -3.73 -3.14 4.49
N ALA A 218 -4.22 -3.76 3.43
CA ALA A 218 -5.31 -3.22 2.64
C ALA A 218 -6.66 -3.30 3.38
N THR A 219 -7.59 -2.43 2.99
CA THR A 219 -8.98 -2.49 3.43
C THR A 219 -9.81 -3.35 2.47
N GLU A 220 -11.09 -3.55 2.79
CA GLU A 220 -12.06 -4.25 1.91
C GLU A 220 -12.15 -3.68 0.49
N ARG A 221 -11.63 -2.47 0.25
CA ARG A 221 -11.56 -1.86 -1.09
C ARG A 221 -10.75 -2.69 -2.09
N VAL A 222 -9.87 -3.56 -1.62
CA VAL A 222 -9.11 -4.50 -2.47
C VAL A 222 -10.01 -5.57 -3.11
N LEU A 223 -11.25 -5.75 -2.61
CA LEU A 223 -12.22 -6.69 -3.18
C LEU A 223 -12.62 -6.35 -4.62
N CYS A 224 -12.39 -5.11 -5.07
CA CYS A 224 -12.53 -4.75 -6.50
C CYS A 224 -11.64 -5.59 -7.43
N LEU A 225 -10.63 -6.29 -6.89
CA LEU A 225 -9.72 -7.17 -7.63
C LEU A 225 -10.19 -8.62 -7.72
N GLN A 226 -11.39 -8.97 -7.24
CA GLN A 226 -11.86 -10.36 -7.26
C GLN A 226 -11.88 -10.96 -8.67
N SER A 227 -12.47 -10.25 -9.65
CA SER A 227 -12.49 -10.69 -11.05
C SER A 227 -11.07 -10.81 -11.65
N VAL A 228 -10.18 -9.91 -11.24
CA VAL A 228 -8.77 -9.92 -11.69
C VAL A 228 -8.04 -11.15 -11.17
N LEU A 229 -8.29 -11.57 -9.92
CA LEU A 229 -7.72 -12.79 -9.31
C LEU A 229 -8.29 -14.07 -9.90
N GLU A 230 -9.45 -14.00 -10.55
CA GLU A 230 -10.04 -15.12 -11.30
C GLU A 230 -9.55 -15.19 -12.77
N GLY A 231 -8.73 -14.23 -13.20
CA GLY A 231 -8.31 -14.11 -14.60
C GLY A 231 -9.43 -13.64 -15.54
N SER A 232 -10.52 -13.14 -14.95
CA SER A 232 -11.68 -12.64 -15.68
C SER A 232 -11.47 -11.23 -16.20
N PRO A 233 -12.20 -10.79 -17.25
CA PRO A 233 -12.20 -9.41 -17.69
C PRO A 233 -12.65 -8.45 -16.58
N LEU A 234 -12.06 -7.26 -16.55
CA LEU A 234 -12.39 -6.18 -15.63
C LEU A 234 -13.20 -5.10 -16.34
N LEU A 235 -14.43 -4.87 -15.90
CA LEU A 235 -15.22 -3.73 -16.35
C LEU A 235 -14.82 -2.46 -15.59
N ILE A 236 -14.38 -1.45 -16.31
CA ILE A 236 -14.16 -0.11 -15.76
C ILE A 236 -15.50 0.65 -15.82
N GLU A 237 -16.26 0.63 -14.72
CA GLU A 237 -17.60 1.24 -14.67
C GLU A 237 -17.64 2.71 -15.12
N ARG A 238 -16.57 3.46 -14.86
CA ARG A 238 -16.48 4.90 -15.17
C ARG A 238 -16.31 5.21 -16.63
N THR A 239 -15.77 4.29 -17.42
CA THR A 239 -15.54 4.45 -18.86
C THR A 239 -16.39 3.51 -19.70
N GLY A 240 -16.99 2.48 -19.09
CA GLY A 240 -17.69 1.40 -19.77
C GLY A 240 -16.77 0.44 -20.53
N GLU A 241 -15.46 0.58 -20.39
CA GLU A 241 -14.48 -0.26 -21.07
C GLU A 241 -14.29 -1.60 -20.32
N VAL A 242 -14.22 -2.70 -21.09
CA VAL A 242 -13.91 -4.04 -20.57
C VAL A 242 -12.47 -4.38 -20.89
N ILE A 243 -11.66 -4.62 -19.87
CA ILE A 243 -10.25 -4.94 -19.98
C ILE A 243 -10.06 -6.45 -19.90
N HIS A 244 -9.60 -7.06 -20.95
CA HIS A 244 -9.21 -8.46 -20.97
C HIS A 244 -7.73 -8.61 -20.58
N PRO A 245 -7.38 -9.60 -19.71
CA PRO A 245 -5.98 -9.85 -19.39
C PRO A 245 -5.20 -10.26 -20.64
N ALA A 246 -4.12 -9.57 -20.94
CA ALA A 246 -3.23 -9.95 -22.03
C ALA A 246 -2.44 -11.23 -21.64
N PRO A 247 -2.01 -12.04 -22.64
CA PRO A 247 -1.21 -13.24 -22.39
C PRO A 247 0.01 -12.95 -21.50
N GLY A 248 0.21 -13.81 -20.51
CA GLY A 248 1.26 -13.66 -19.51
C GLY A 248 0.87 -12.86 -18.27
N PHE A 249 -0.26 -12.18 -18.23
CA PHE A 249 -0.74 -11.53 -17.00
C PHE A 249 -0.83 -12.54 -15.85
N ASN A 250 -0.32 -12.16 -14.68
CA ASN A 250 -0.42 -12.94 -13.45
C ASN A 250 -0.35 -12.04 -12.24
N VAL A 251 -0.77 -12.55 -11.08
CA VAL A 251 -0.78 -11.81 -9.82
C VAL A 251 0.03 -12.56 -8.76
N ILE A 252 0.91 -11.84 -8.07
CA ILE A 252 1.54 -12.32 -6.84
C ILE A 252 1.24 -11.29 -5.75
N ALA A 253 0.72 -11.77 -4.61
CA ALA A 253 0.53 -10.94 -3.43
C ALA A 253 1.55 -11.30 -2.36
N THR A 254 2.08 -10.31 -1.63
CA THR A 254 2.93 -10.53 -0.46
C THR A 254 2.23 -10.03 0.80
N ALA A 255 2.41 -10.74 1.90
CA ALA A 255 1.86 -10.41 3.20
C ALA A 255 2.80 -10.81 4.33
N ASN A 256 2.61 -10.24 5.51
CA ASN A 256 3.30 -10.67 6.73
C ASN A 256 2.46 -11.68 7.50
N THR A 257 1.18 -11.82 7.17
CA THR A 257 0.23 -12.75 7.79
C THR A 257 -0.33 -13.73 6.76
N LYS A 258 -0.94 -14.81 7.25
CA LYS A 258 -1.69 -15.76 6.40
C LYS A 258 -3.13 -15.31 6.13
N GLY A 259 -3.41 -13.99 6.26
CA GLY A 259 -4.75 -13.42 6.12
C GLY A 259 -5.61 -13.59 7.38
N ARG A 260 -5.10 -14.22 8.43
CA ARG A 260 -5.73 -14.37 9.74
C ARG A 260 -4.98 -13.51 10.75
N VAL A 261 -5.70 -12.74 11.53
CA VAL A 261 -5.15 -11.96 12.64
C VAL A 261 -5.55 -12.70 13.92
N ASP A 262 -4.57 -13.36 14.54
CA ASP A 262 -4.73 -13.89 15.88
C ASP A 262 -4.68 -12.75 16.88
N SER A 263 -5.74 -12.55 17.64
CA SER A 263 -5.86 -11.50 18.66
C SER A 263 -4.82 -11.62 19.78
N SER A 264 -4.26 -12.82 19.98
CA SER A 264 -3.23 -13.11 20.99
C SER A 264 -1.79 -12.80 20.55
N THR A 265 -1.54 -12.59 19.26
CA THR A 265 -0.21 -12.43 18.68
C THR A 265 -0.16 -11.37 17.59
N SER A 266 -0.82 -10.23 17.75
CA SER A 266 -0.74 -9.16 16.73
C SER A 266 0.67 -8.52 16.70
N LYS A 267 1.64 -9.28 16.19
CA LYS A 267 3.03 -8.86 15.99
C LYS A 267 3.13 -7.72 14.95
N PHE A 268 2.11 -7.56 14.10
CA PHE A 268 2.09 -6.60 13.01
C PHE A 268 0.95 -5.60 13.23
N VAL A 269 1.30 -4.41 13.67
CA VAL A 269 0.35 -3.30 13.84
C VAL A 269 -0.20 -2.90 12.47
N GLY A 270 -1.54 -2.84 12.36
CA GLY A 270 -2.22 -2.40 11.14
C GLY A 270 -2.62 -3.51 10.17
N THR A 271 -2.17 -4.76 10.38
CA THR A 271 -2.68 -5.90 9.59
C THR A 271 -4.13 -6.20 9.93
N ARG A 272 -4.88 -6.66 8.94
CA ARG A 272 -6.31 -6.98 9.06
C ARG A 272 -6.58 -8.43 8.68
N ALA A 273 -7.61 -9.01 9.28
CA ALA A 273 -8.16 -10.26 8.78
C ALA A 273 -8.70 -10.03 7.36
N MET A 274 -8.30 -10.89 6.44
CA MET A 274 -8.74 -10.83 5.05
C MET A 274 -9.95 -11.74 4.86
N ASN A 275 -10.80 -11.38 3.91
CA ASN A 275 -11.95 -12.22 3.53
C ASN A 275 -11.45 -13.57 2.98
N GLU A 276 -11.93 -14.68 3.55
CA GLU A 276 -11.54 -16.04 3.13
C GLU A 276 -11.86 -16.29 1.66
N ALA A 277 -13.02 -15.84 1.17
CA ALA A 277 -13.38 -15.98 -0.24
C ALA A 277 -12.45 -15.21 -1.18
N PHE A 278 -11.83 -14.13 -0.71
CA PHE A 278 -10.80 -13.41 -1.46
C PHE A 278 -9.47 -14.17 -1.48
N LEU A 279 -9.08 -14.76 -0.33
CA LEU A 279 -7.86 -15.56 -0.22
C LEU A 279 -7.95 -16.85 -1.04
N ASP A 280 -9.12 -17.44 -1.14
CA ASP A 280 -9.40 -18.69 -1.89
C ASP A 280 -9.17 -18.53 -3.42
N ARG A 281 -9.09 -17.27 -3.90
CA ARG A 281 -8.77 -16.98 -5.30
C ARG A 281 -7.29 -17.08 -5.63
N PHE A 282 -6.43 -17.22 -4.60
CA PHE A 282 -5.03 -17.52 -4.84
C PHE A 282 -4.84 -19.04 -4.96
N ASN A 283 -4.38 -19.48 -6.11
CA ASN A 283 -4.20 -20.91 -6.39
C ASN A 283 -3.15 -21.58 -5.50
N MET A 284 -2.22 -20.80 -4.93
CA MET A 284 -1.17 -21.32 -4.06
C MET A 284 -0.78 -20.29 -3.00
N THR A 285 -0.59 -20.76 -1.77
CA THR A 285 0.07 -20.00 -0.70
C THR A 285 1.50 -20.54 -0.53
N ILE A 286 2.49 -19.65 -0.60
CA ILE A 286 3.90 -19.95 -0.34
C ILE A 286 4.26 -19.34 1.01
N ASP A 287 4.59 -20.18 1.97
CA ASP A 287 5.19 -19.76 3.23
C ASP A 287 6.67 -19.48 2.97
N TYR A 288 7.10 -18.24 3.18
CA TYR A 288 8.46 -17.77 2.89
C TYR A 288 9.18 -17.43 4.20
N PRO A 289 9.78 -18.43 4.89
CA PRO A 289 10.47 -18.22 6.14
C PRO A 289 11.82 -17.52 5.95
N TYR A 290 12.49 -17.20 7.03
CA TYR A 290 13.91 -16.87 6.94
C TYR A 290 14.70 -18.03 6.33
N ALA A 291 15.74 -17.68 5.59
CA ALA A 291 16.60 -18.68 4.95
C ALA A 291 17.22 -19.61 6.00
N LYS A 292 17.45 -20.88 5.61
CA LYS A 292 18.24 -21.82 6.43
C LYS A 292 19.65 -21.30 6.63
N GLU A 293 20.30 -21.75 7.69
CA GLU A 293 21.63 -21.27 8.13
C GLU A 293 22.63 -21.09 7.00
N ASP A 294 22.88 -22.15 6.24
CA ASP A 294 23.85 -22.12 5.14
C ASP A 294 23.52 -21.07 4.06
N LEU A 295 22.23 -20.87 3.79
CA LEU A 295 21.77 -19.90 2.79
C LEU A 295 21.78 -18.50 3.36
N GLU A 296 21.40 -18.33 4.61
CA GLU A 296 21.40 -17.02 5.27
C GLU A 296 22.81 -16.51 5.46
N TYR A 297 23.74 -17.37 5.88
CA TYR A 297 25.15 -17.01 5.94
C TYR A 297 25.67 -16.50 4.58
N LYS A 298 25.34 -17.18 3.47
CA LYS A 298 25.71 -16.73 2.12
C LYS A 298 25.08 -15.40 1.74
N ILE A 299 23.83 -15.13 2.18
CA ILE A 299 23.17 -13.84 1.96
C ILE A 299 23.94 -12.73 2.66
N LEU A 300 24.27 -12.94 3.94
CA LEU A 300 24.99 -11.96 4.75
C LEU A 300 26.44 -11.77 4.29
N ASP A 301 27.12 -12.86 3.96
CA ASP A 301 28.47 -12.82 3.36
C ASP A 301 28.50 -12.02 2.06
N GLY A 302 27.54 -12.27 1.18
CA GLY A 302 27.39 -11.49 -0.05
C GLY A 302 27.04 -10.01 0.20
N ALA A 303 26.28 -9.71 1.26
CA ALA A 303 25.96 -8.34 1.65
C ALA A 303 27.20 -7.59 2.16
N LEU A 304 27.99 -8.25 3.02
CA LEU A 304 29.26 -7.70 3.52
C LEU A 304 30.24 -7.41 2.38
N ASN A 305 30.44 -8.36 1.47
CA ASN A 305 31.33 -8.18 0.31
C ASN A 305 30.91 -6.96 -0.53
N ARG A 306 29.63 -6.85 -0.87
CA ARG A 306 29.12 -5.71 -1.63
C ARG A 306 29.31 -4.38 -0.89
N ALA A 307 29.09 -4.38 0.43
CA ALA A 307 29.24 -3.17 1.24
C ALA A 307 30.71 -2.71 1.31
N LEU A 308 31.63 -3.65 1.51
CA LEU A 308 33.08 -3.36 1.51
C LEU A 308 33.58 -2.87 0.14
N GLU A 309 33.16 -3.53 -0.96
CA GLU A 309 33.49 -3.09 -2.32
C GLU A 309 33.00 -1.65 -2.59
N GLN A 310 31.74 -1.35 -2.22
CA GLN A 310 31.16 -0.03 -2.39
C GLN A 310 31.86 1.05 -1.55
N SER A 311 32.42 0.66 -0.40
CA SER A 311 33.20 1.55 0.46
C SER A 311 34.70 1.58 0.09
N GLY A 312 35.11 0.92 -1.00
CA GLY A 312 36.50 0.87 -1.45
C GLY A 312 37.44 0.07 -0.53
N MET A 313 36.89 -0.82 0.30
CA MET A 313 37.65 -1.60 1.28
C MET A 313 37.88 -3.03 0.78
N THR A 314 39.10 -3.55 1.01
CA THR A 314 39.43 -4.97 0.81
C THR A 314 39.04 -5.77 2.06
N ARG A 315 38.40 -6.92 1.85
CA ARG A 315 38.01 -7.83 2.94
C ARG A 315 39.22 -8.39 3.67
N ASN A 316 39.12 -8.54 4.96
CA ASN A 316 40.20 -9.09 5.84
C ASN A 316 39.61 -10.04 6.88
N GLU A 317 40.50 -10.68 7.70
CA GLU A 317 40.09 -11.64 8.72
C GLU A 317 39.19 -11.08 9.82
N LYS A 318 39.31 -9.77 10.14
CA LYS A 318 38.40 -9.11 11.11
C LYS A 318 36.97 -9.04 10.58
N ASP A 319 36.82 -8.85 9.27
CA ASP A 319 35.52 -8.84 8.62
C ASP A 319 34.83 -10.19 8.69
N ASP A 320 35.62 -11.28 8.53
CA ASP A 320 35.12 -12.65 8.64
C ASP A 320 34.73 -13.00 10.08
N SER A 321 35.53 -12.60 11.06
CA SER A 321 35.22 -12.78 12.46
C SER A 321 33.95 -12.00 12.88
N PHE A 322 33.84 -10.75 12.45
CA PHE A 322 32.63 -9.96 12.71
C PHE A 322 31.39 -10.61 12.10
N LEU A 323 31.48 -11.08 10.84
CA LEU A 323 30.37 -11.75 10.18
C LEU A 323 29.90 -12.98 10.96
N ASN A 324 30.84 -13.81 11.42
CA ASN A 324 30.57 -15.05 12.18
C ASN A 324 29.88 -14.74 13.51
N THR A 325 30.41 -13.77 14.28
CA THR A 325 29.84 -13.33 15.56
C THR A 325 28.45 -12.75 15.37
N MET A 326 28.28 -11.88 14.36
CA MET A 326 26.99 -11.26 14.05
C MET A 326 25.96 -12.31 13.60
N PHE A 327 26.35 -13.27 12.77
CA PHE A 327 25.47 -14.35 12.33
C PHE A 327 24.98 -15.19 13.52
N THR A 328 25.90 -15.61 14.40
CA THR A 328 25.57 -16.35 15.62
C THR A 328 24.63 -15.54 16.53
N TRP A 329 24.91 -14.26 16.69
CA TRP A 329 24.08 -13.35 17.48
C TRP A 329 22.65 -13.22 16.93
N VAL A 330 22.49 -13.01 15.64
CA VAL A 330 21.16 -12.92 14.99
C VAL A 330 20.37 -14.21 15.18
N ARG A 331 21.04 -15.35 15.05
CA ARG A 331 20.42 -16.66 15.24
C ARG A 331 19.95 -16.87 16.68
N SER A 332 20.80 -16.59 17.67
CA SER A 332 20.44 -16.71 19.08
C SER A 332 19.25 -15.81 19.48
N ILE A 333 19.19 -14.60 18.92
CA ILE A 333 18.03 -13.71 19.13
C ILE A 333 16.75 -14.31 18.54
N ARG A 334 16.81 -14.89 17.34
CA ARG A 334 15.64 -15.53 16.72
C ARG A 334 15.20 -16.78 17.47
N GLU A 335 16.12 -17.60 17.93
CA GLU A 335 15.79 -18.75 18.77
C GLU A 335 15.10 -18.33 20.06
N SER A 336 15.58 -17.27 20.72
CA SER A 336 14.93 -16.69 21.90
C SER A 336 13.53 -16.17 21.60
N TYR A 337 13.34 -15.59 20.41
CA TYR A 337 12.05 -15.12 19.95
C TYR A 337 11.08 -16.27 19.65
N ASP A 338 11.52 -17.32 18.97
CA ASP A 338 10.72 -18.50 18.64
C ASP A 338 10.29 -19.27 19.90
N GLN A 339 11.15 -19.25 20.93
CA GLN A 339 10.87 -19.80 22.26
C GLN A 339 9.98 -18.89 23.12
N GLY A 340 9.62 -17.70 22.64
CA GLY A 340 8.80 -16.71 23.37
C GLY A 340 9.54 -15.98 24.48
N ALA A 341 10.87 -16.12 24.59
CA ALA A 341 11.70 -15.43 25.56
C ALA A 341 11.99 -13.96 25.20
N SER A 342 11.87 -13.62 23.92
CA SER A 342 11.97 -12.23 23.41
C SER A 342 10.71 -11.83 22.65
N ALA A 343 10.28 -10.58 22.81
CA ALA A 343 9.18 -10.02 22.04
C ALA A 343 9.60 -9.58 20.63
N PHE A 344 10.88 -9.41 20.39
CA PHE A 344 11.45 -8.88 19.15
C PHE A 344 12.57 -9.77 18.61
N HIS A 345 12.80 -9.66 17.30
CA HIS A 345 13.86 -10.36 16.61
C HIS A 345 14.56 -9.46 15.58
N ILE A 346 15.69 -9.92 15.07
CA ILE A 346 16.44 -9.24 14.01
C ILE A 346 16.16 -9.95 12.67
N SER A 347 15.55 -9.21 11.73
CA SER A 347 15.30 -9.71 10.38
C SER A 347 16.58 -9.78 9.54
N THR A 348 16.59 -10.59 8.48
CA THR A 348 17.73 -10.65 7.53
C THR A 348 18.03 -9.29 6.93
N ARG A 349 16.99 -8.50 6.58
CA ARG A 349 17.15 -7.10 6.12
C ARG A 349 17.90 -6.24 7.15
N ARG A 350 17.58 -6.39 8.44
CA ARG A 350 18.25 -5.65 9.52
C ARG A 350 19.69 -6.10 9.68
N ALA A 351 19.95 -7.39 9.60
CA ALA A 351 21.31 -7.95 9.63
C ALA A 351 22.16 -7.42 8.46
N GLU A 352 21.61 -7.41 7.23
CA GLU A 352 22.28 -6.77 6.08
C GLU A 352 22.55 -5.29 6.32
N SER A 353 21.59 -4.55 6.93
CA SER A 353 21.80 -3.13 7.25
C SER A 353 22.92 -2.91 8.26
N ILE A 354 23.09 -3.79 9.23
CA ILE A 354 24.21 -3.74 10.18
C ILE A 354 25.55 -3.94 9.47
N LEU A 355 25.65 -4.91 8.54
CA LEU A 355 26.86 -5.13 7.75
C LEU A 355 27.18 -3.92 6.84
N ILE A 356 26.18 -3.33 6.26
CA ILE A 356 26.35 -2.09 5.46
C ILE A 356 26.83 -0.95 6.36
N SER A 357 26.25 -0.78 7.55
CA SER A 357 26.68 0.22 8.52
C SER A 357 28.13 0.00 8.95
N TYR A 358 28.52 -1.24 9.21
CA TYR A 358 29.89 -1.60 9.53
C TYR A 358 30.89 -1.14 8.46
N ALA A 359 30.57 -1.35 7.19
CA ALA A 359 31.39 -0.87 6.09
C ALA A 359 31.40 0.68 5.98
N ILE A 360 30.22 1.33 6.06
CA ILE A 360 30.11 2.80 5.98
C ILE A 360 30.88 3.49 7.12
N PHE A 361 30.78 2.96 8.34
CA PHE A 361 31.45 3.51 9.52
C PHE A 361 32.86 2.97 9.71
N ASN A 362 33.54 2.63 8.62
CA ASN A 362 34.95 2.22 8.61
C ASN A 362 35.27 1.12 9.63
N ARG A 363 34.50 0.04 9.62
CA ARG A 363 34.62 -1.14 10.49
C ARG A 363 34.34 -0.89 11.98
N LYS A 364 33.65 0.20 12.34
CA LYS A 364 33.24 0.45 13.73
C LYS A 364 32.11 -0.47 14.14
N ILE A 365 32.46 -1.61 14.77
CA ILE A 365 31.50 -2.67 15.17
C ILE A 365 30.45 -2.12 16.10
N LYS A 366 30.84 -1.36 17.13
CA LYS A 366 29.94 -0.79 18.11
C LYS A 366 28.89 0.08 17.44
N THR A 367 29.28 1.03 16.59
CA THR A 367 28.39 1.93 15.87
C THR A 367 27.39 1.14 15.02
N ALA A 368 27.85 0.09 14.34
CA ALA A 368 27.00 -0.73 13.48
C ALA A 368 25.94 -1.53 14.29
N ILE A 369 26.35 -2.16 15.38
CA ILE A 369 25.48 -2.97 16.25
C ILE A 369 24.50 -2.09 17.01
N GLU A 370 24.97 -1.03 17.68
CA GLU A 370 24.09 -0.08 18.40
C GLU A 370 23.06 0.57 17.45
N GLY A 371 23.50 1.04 16.28
CA GLY A 371 22.61 1.56 15.25
C GLY A 371 21.59 0.54 14.75
N GLY A 372 22.00 -0.74 14.67
CA GLY A 372 21.12 -1.84 14.29
C GLY A 372 19.98 -2.13 15.28
N VAL A 373 20.21 -1.88 16.57
CA VAL A 373 19.25 -2.19 17.66
C VAL A 373 18.60 -0.97 18.28
N SER A 374 18.99 0.26 17.94
CA SER A 374 18.53 1.51 18.54
C SER A 374 17.01 1.75 18.43
N ARG A 375 16.32 1.09 17.52
CA ARG A 375 14.85 1.21 17.36
C ARG A 375 14.05 0.42 18.40
N PHE A 376 14.68 -0.51 19.11
CA PHE A 376 14.01 -1.31 20.14
C PHE A 376 13.91 -0.52 21.45
N ASP A 377 13.02 -0.94 22.33
CA ASP A 377 12.96 -0.41 23.67
C ASP A 377 14.26 -0.68 24.45
N ASP A 378 14.50 0.10 25.50
CA ASP A 378 15.77 0.06 26.23
C ASP A 378 16.11 -1.32 26.78
N ASN A 379 15.12 -2.06 27.31
CA ASN A 379 15.35 -3.40 27.87
C ASN A 379 15.75 -4.41 26.79
N THR A 380 15.05 -4.40 25.68
CA THR A 380 15.34 -5.27 24.52
C THR A 380 16.70 -4.93 23.93
N ARG A 381 16.99 -3.63 23.73
CA ARG A 381 18.28 -3.16 23.23
C ARG A 381 19.43 -3.63 24.12
N ASP A 382 19.35 -3.41 25.43
CA ASP A 382 20.37 -3.79 26.38
C ASP A 382 20.59 -5.32 26.43
N SER A 383 19.48 -6.07 26.32
CA SER A 383 19.56 -7.54 26.24
C SER A 383 20.32 -8.00 24.99
N PHE A 384 20.01 -7.42 23.83
CA PHE A 384 20.67 -7.75 22.57
C PHE A 384 22.16 -7.36 22.58
N LEU A 385 22.49 -6.19 23.14
CA LEU A 385 23.88 -5.75 23.29
C LEU A 385 24.68 -6.63 24.24
N ARG A 386 24.10 -7.03 25.39
CA ARG A 386 24.75 -7.97 26.32
C ARG A 386 25.06 -9.31 25.66
N LEU A 387 24.09 -9.85 24.88
CA LEU A 387 24.29 -11.09 24.15
C LEU A 387 25.42 -10.95 23.14
N PHE A 388 25.45 -9.86 22.34
CA PHE A 388 26.53 -9.60 21.39
C PHE A 388 27.88 -9.52 22.09
N ASN A 389 27.96 -8.75 23.18
CA ASN A 389 29.23 -8.62 23.96
C ASN A 389 29.72 -9.93 24.58
N GLY A 390 28.75 -10.80 24.94
CA GLY A 390 29.10 -12.14 25.45
C GLY A 390 29.75 -13.02 24.37
N LEU A 391 29.23 -13.01 23.15
CA LEU A 391 29.77 -13.74 22.00
C LEU A 391 31.11 -13.15 21.55
N ASN A 392 31.22 -11.83 21.49
CA ASN A 392 32.41 -11.13 21.02
C ASN A 392 33.63 -11.37 21.93
N LYS A 393 33.44 -11.47 23.25
CA LYS A 393 34.50 -11.79 24.22
C LYS A 393 35.10 -13.22 24.02
N ALA A 394 34.30 -14.12 23.49
CA ALA A 394 34.75 -15.48 23.19
C ALA A 394 35.69 -15.52 21.98
N ASP A 395 35.59 -14.55 21.07
CA ASP A 395 36.31 -14.47 19.80
C ASP A 395 37.51 -13.51 19.85
N ASP A 396 37.90 -12.98 21.03
CA ASP A 396 39.06 -12.05 21.25
C ASP A 396 39.03 -10.79 20.34
N ILE A 397 37.87 -10.35 19.89
CA ILE A 397 37.76 -9.13 19.10
C ILE A 397 37.68 -7.92 20.06
N ASP A 398 38.80 -7.20 20.18
CA ASP A 398 38.87 -5.98 20.98
C ASP A 398 38.17 -4.80 20.25
N TRP A 399 36.89 -4.60 20.57
CA TRP A 399 36.14 -3.44 20.10
C TRP A 399 36.29 -2.19 20.98
N ALA A 400 37.03 -2.35 22.11
CA ALA A 400 37.38 -1.22 22.97
C ALA A 400 38.40 -0.28 22.31
N SER A 401 39.18 -0.78 21.36
CA SER A 401 40.12 0.00 20.55
C SER A 401 39.42 1.02 19.61
N ASP A 402 38.11 0.87 19.33
CA ASP A 402 37.35 1.85 18.53
C ASP A 402 37.11 3.20 19.25
N PHE A 403 37.56 3.32 20.51
CA PHE A 403 37.40 4.54 21.33
C PHE A 403 38.62 5.45 21.36
N GLU A 404 39.84 4.95 21.05
CA GLU A 404 41.06 5.71 21.29
C GLU A 404 41.49 6.64 20.13
N GLU A 405 40.91 6.54 18.93
CA GLU A 405 41.32 7.35 17.76
C GLU A 405 40.53 8.66 17.51
N ASN A 406 39.58 9.07 18.35
CA ASN A 406 38.85 10.34 18.18
C ASN A 406 39.04 11.32 19.34
N GLY A 407 40.25 11.36 19.94
CA GLY A 407 40.76 12.56 20.60
C GLY A 407 41.47 13.42 19.56
N GLU A 408 40.91 14.60 19.25
CA GLU A 408 41.51 15.63 18.40
C GLU A 408 41.35 15.50 16.87
N GLU A 409 40.16 15.69 16.34
CA GLU A 409 40.01 16.49 15.11
C GLU A 409 39.26 17.78 15.47
N SER A 410 40.11 18.85 15.55
CA SER A 410 39.71 20.22 15.66
C SER A 410 38.66 20.59 14.60
N VAL A 411 37.54 21.14 15.08
CA VAL A 411 36.61 21.91 14.26
C VAL A 411 37.37 23.14 13.75
N GLU A 412 37.96 23.06 12.58
CA GLU A 412 38.31 24.21 11.79
C GLU A 412 37.20 24.46 10.77
N SER A 413 36.64 25.62 10.92
CA SER A 413 35.68 26.38 10.16
C SER A 413 35.76 26.21 8.63
N VAL A 414 34.62 25.93 7.99
CA VAL A 414 34.19 26.63 6.75
C VAL A 414 32.71 27.01 6.89
#